data_50d82e16bf6eb8923e8e68c9c0b91c97
#
_entry.id   50d82e16bf6eb8923e8e68c9c0b91c97
#
_cell.length_a   1.000
_cell.length_b   1.000
_cell.length_c   1.000
_cell.angle_alpha   90.00
_cell.angle_beta   90.00
_cell.angle_gamma   90.00
#
_symmetry.space_group_name_H-M   'P 1'
#
loop_
_entity.id
_entity.type
_entity.pdbx_description
1 polymer ?
#
loop_
_entity_poly.entity_id
_entity_poly.type
_entity_poly.pdbx_seq_one_letter_code
_entity_poly.pdbx_strand_id
1 'polypeptide(L)'
;SLVLWAKEYGYDAFRFDIMGHMPKQLLLDAREAVAEVDPDTYFYGEGWNFGEVANNAQFVQATQQELTGTEIGTFTDRMRDAIRGGNFMTGGLGLRRDQGIGNGLYVLANDLQPEDKQFDHYVNSMNLARLGLAGNLKSYELQNNDGQPIDGTQVLYGGNPAGYAGDPADTINYVSKHDNQTLWDNNQYRL
;
A
#
# COMPACT_ATOMS: atom_id res chain seq x y z
N SER A 1 16.89 1.01 -21.72
CA SER A 1 17.33 -0.28 -21.16
C SER A 1 16.16 -1.23 -20.91
N LEU A 2 14.99 -0.77 -20.43
CA LEU A 2 13.81 -1.62 -20.14
C LEU A 2 13.34 -2.38 -21.38
N VAL A 3 13.27 -1.72 -22.54
CA VAL A 3 12.93 -2.36 -23.83
C VAL A 3 13.84 -3.54 -24.15
N LEU A 4 15.15 -3.43 -23.85
CA LEU A 4 16.11 -4.53 -24.02
C LEU A 4 15.76 -5.73 -23.14
N TRP A 5 15.42 -5.48 -21.86
CA TRP A 5 15.08 -6.54 -20.92
C TRP A 5 13.77 -7.24 -21.27
N ALA A 6 12.75 -6.48 -21.67
CA ALA A 6 11.50 -7.07 -22.14
C ALA A 6 11.71 -7.89 -23.41
N LYS A 7 12.32 -7.27 -24.45
CA LYS A 7 12.45 -7.87 -25.79
C LYS A 7 13.40 -9.06 -25.84
N GLU A 8 14.62 -8.90 -25.31
CA GLU A 8 15.71 -9.88 -25.50
C GLU A 8 15.77 -10.91 -24.36
N TYR A 9 15.27 -10.56 -23.16
CA TYR A 9 15.35 -11.41 -21.97
C TYR A 9 13.97 -11.89 -21.47
N GLY A 10 12.86 -11.42 -22.06
CA GLY A 10 11.51 -11.88 -21.74
C GLY A 10 11.08 -11.51 -20.32
N TYR A 11 11.36 -10.29 -19.88
CA TYR A 11 10.89 -9.80 -18.58
C TYR A 11 9.44 -9.35 -18.68
N ASP A 12 8.58 -9.97 -17.89
CA ASP A 12 7.13 -9.72 -17.87
C ASP A 12 6.72 -8.55 -16.96
N ALA A 13 7.63 -8.05 -16.11
CA ALA A 13 7.35 -6.93 -15.23
C ALA A 13 8.61 -6.18 -14.79
N PHE A 14 8.43 -4.89 -14.44
CA PHE A 14 9.48 -4.04 -13.87
C PHE A 14 9.02 -3.43 -12.55
N ARG A 15 9.80 -3.67 -11.49
CA ARG A 15 9.58 -3.09 -10.17
C ARG A 15 10.54 -1.93 -9.95
N PHE A 16 10.01 -0.77 -9.54
CA PHE A 16 10.77 0.44 -9.27
C PHE A 16 10.86 0.72 -7.77
N ASP A 17 12.08 0.78 -7.27
CA ASP A 17 12.38 1.22 -5.92
C ASP A 17 12.17 2.72 -5.82
N ILE A 18 11.58 3.20 -4.71
CA ILE A 18 11.33 4.64 -4.47
C ILE A 18 10.73 5.33 -5.71
N MET A 19 9.77 4.68 -6.36
CA MET A 19 9.13 5.17 -7.60
C MET A 19 8.52 6.57 -7.42
N GLY A 20 8.02 6.88 -6.22
CA GLY A 20 7.49 8.21 -5.88
C GLY A 20 8.48 9.36 -6.00
N HIS A 21 9.79 9.09 -6.14
CA HIS A 21 10.82 10.10 -6.42
C HIS A 21 11.11 10.26 -7.93
N MET A 22 10.35 9.58 -8.77
CA MET A 22 10.46 9.71 -10.23
C MET A 22 9.33 10.58 -10.79
N PRO A 23 9.57 11.34 -11.87
CA PRO A 23 8.50 12.00 -12.60
C PRO A 23 7.51 10.97 -13.17
N LYS A 24 6.21 11.21 -12.96
CA LYS A 24 5.14 10.38 -13.53
C LYS A 24 5.31 10.16 -15.03
N GLN A 25 5.59 11.24 -15.77
CA GLN A 25 5.71 11.18 -17.22
C GLN A 25 6.84 10.25 -17.68
N LEU A 26 7.95 10.20 -16.95
CA LEU A 26 9.05 9.27 -17.25
C LEU A 26 8.60 7.80 -17.24
N LEU A 27 7.74 7.42 -16.28
CA LEU A 27 7.23 6.05 -16.20
C LEU A 27 6.20 5.76 -17.30
N LEU A 28 5.37 6.75 -17.64
CA LEU A 28 4.41 6.61 -18.74
C LEU A 28 5.14 6.42 -20.08
N ASP A 29 6.15 7.25 -20.37
CA ASP A 29 6.96 7.15 -21.59
C ASP A 29 7.72 5.83 -21.65
N ALA A 30 8.27 5.38 -20.50
CA ALA A 30 8.98 4.10 -20.42
C ALA A 30 8.04 2.91 -20.64
N ARG A 31 6.82 2.95 -20.08
CA ARG A 31 5.79 1.91 -20.29
C ARG A 31 5.35 1.86 -21.75
N GLU A 32 5.09 3.02 -22.35
CA GLU A 32 4.73 3.11 -23.78
C GLU A 32 5.82 2.50 -24.67
N ALA A 33 7.08 2.85 -24.43
CA ALA A 33 8.20 2.31 -25.19
C ALA A 33 8.39 0.79 -25.02
N VAL A 34 8.08 0.23 -23.85
CA VAL A 34 8.12 -1.22 -23.62
C VAL A 34 6.92 -1.90 -24.29
N ALA A 35 5.74 -1.29 -24.22
CA ALA A 35 4.51 -1.82 -24.82
C ALA A 35 4.59 -1.99 -26.35
N GLU A 36 5.47 -1.26 -27.04
CA GLU A 36 5.76 -1.47 -28.47
C GLU A 36 6.37 -2.85 -28.77
N VAL A 37 7.03 -3.47 -27.80
CA VAL A 37 7.69 -4.79 -27.95
C VAL A 37 7.01 -5.88 -27.14
N ASP A 38 6.39 -5.54 -26.02
CA ASP A 38 5.62 -6.43 -25.16
C ASP A 38 4.55 -5.63 -24.40
N PRO A 39 3.30 -5.62 -24.90
CA PRO A 39 2.21 -4.84 -24.31
C PRO A 39 1.72 -5.38 -22.96
N ASP A 40 2.06 -6.64 -22.64
CA ASP A 40 1.62 -7.29 -21.39
C ASP A 40 2.60 -7.05 -20.24
N THR A 41 3.74 -6.40 -20.48
CA THR A 41 4.73 -6.09 -19.44
C THR A 41 4.14 -5.15 -18.40
N TYR A 42 4.11 -5.60 -17.13
CA TYR A 42 3.55 -4.84 -16.02
C TYR A 42 4.57 -3.96 -15.32
N PHE A 43 4.18 -2.71 -15.04
CA PHE A 43 5.00 -1.75 -14.29
C PHE A 43 4.43 -1.56 -12.89
N TYR A 44 5.27 -1.56 -11.85
CA TYR A 44 4.85 -1.32 -10.49
C TYR A 44 6.00 -0.84 -9.60
N GLY A 45 5.68 -0.30 -8.44
CA GLY A 45 6.73 0.15 -7.52
C GLY A 45 6.25 0.88 -6.28
N GLU A 46 7.18 1.55 -5.64
CA GLU A 46 6.97 2.26 -4.38
C GLU A 46 6.55 3.71 -4.63
N GLY A 47 5.24 3.93 -4.75
CA GLY A 47 4.65 5.24 -4.98
C GLY A 47 4.52 6.10 -3.71
N TRP A 48 5.57 6.19 -2.89
CA TRP A 48 5.56 6.93 -1.64
C TRP A 48 5.73 8.43 -1.86
N ASN A 49 4.93 9.24 -1.16
CA ASN A 49 5.00 10.70 -1.19
C ASN A 49 5.80 11.22 0.01
N PHE A 50 7.10 11.43 -0.14
CA PHE A 50 7.98 11.92 0.92
C PHE A 50 9.24 12.60 0.37
N GLY A 51 10.07 13.13 1.27
CA GLY A 51 11.36 13.76 0.93
C GLY A 51 11.22 15.11 0.25
N GLU A 52 12.26 15.51 -0.45
CA GLU A 52 12.37 16.83 -1.10
C GLU A 52 11.47 17.04 -2.31
N VAL A 53 10.94 15.96 -2.87
CA VAL A 53 10.00 15.99 -4.00
C VAL A 53 8.53 15.91 -3.56
N ALA A 54 8.29 15.72 -2.26
CA ALA A 54 6.95 15.50 -1.70
C ALA A 54 5.95 16.58 -2.17
N ASN A 55 4.70 16.14 -2.36
CA ASN A 55 3.60 17.00 -2.80
C ASN A 55 3.85 17.69 -4.16
N ASN A 56 4.54 16.99 -5.05
CA ASN A 56 4.87 17.48 -6.39
C ASN A 56 5.74 18.75 -6.38
N ALA A 57 6.60 18.92 -5.37
CA ALA A 57 7.38 20.13 -5.18
C ALA A 57 8.33 20.48 -6.34
N GLN A 58 8.78 19.47 -7.08
CA GLN A 58 9.72 19.66 -8.20
C GLN A 58 9.15 19.20 -9.55
N PHE A 59 8.27 18.21 -9.53
CA PHE A 59 7.61 17.64 -10.71
C PHE A 59 6.38 16.84 -10.25
N VAL A 60 5.50 16.46 -11.16
CA VAL A 60 4.42 15.53 -10.85
C VAL A 60 5.03 14.15 -10.57
N GLN A 61 4.94 13.71 -9.33
CA GLN A 61 5.53 12.48 -8.83
C GLN A 61 4.76 11.24 -9.34
N ALA A 62 5.46 10.10 -9.41
CA ALA A 62 4.83 8.79 -9.61
C ALA A 62 4.36 8.19 -8.26
N THR A 63 3.44 8.88 -7.59
CA THR A 63 2.86 8.43 -6.31
C THR A 63 1.60 7.61 -6.50
N GLN A 64 1.15 6.94 -5.42
CA GLN A 64 -0.12 6.21 -5.37
C GLN A 64 -1.29 7.04 -5.94
N GLN A 65 -1.38 8.31 -5.56
CA GLN A 65 -2.47 9.20 -5.98
C GLN A 65 -2.35 9.60 -7.45
N GLU A 66 -1.15 9.95 -7.88
CA GLU A 66 -0.90 10.46 -9.22
C GLU A 66 -0.95 9.37 -10.30
N LEU A 67 -0.62 8.12 -9.95
CA LEU A 67 -0.67 6.98 -10.87
C LEU A 67 -2.04 6.32 -10.98
N THR A 68 -3.04 6.76 -10.20
CA THR A 68 -4.40 6.24 -10.28
C THR A 68 -4.93 6.26 -11.72
N GLY A 69 -5.43 5.13 -12.21
CA GLY A 69 -5.99 4.97 -13.55
C GLY A 69 -4.95 4.81 -14.65
N THR A 70 -3.67 4.64 -14.31
CA THR A 70 -2.62 4.38 -15.30
C THR A 70 -2.26 2.90 -15.44
N GLU A 71 -2.81 2.03 -14.58
CA GLU A 71 -2.45 0.61 -14.48
C GLU A 71 -0.95 0.38 -14.17
N ILE A 72 -0.26 1.40 -13.64
CA ILE A 72 1.05 1.25 -13.03
C ILE A 72 0.81 1.00 -11.54
N GLY A 73 1.10 -0.22 -11.10
CA GLY A 73 0.81 -0.65 -9.74
C GLY A 73 1.66 0.03 -8.68
N THR A 74 1.03 0.41 -7.59
CA THR A 74 1.74 0.94 -6.41
C THR A 74 1.53 0.04 -5.20
N PHE A 75 2.58 -0.21 -4.45
CA PHE A 75 2.47 -0.95 -3.19
C PHE A 75 1.54 -0.23 -2.21
N THR A 76 0.59 -0.97 -1.61
CA THR A 76 -0.33 -0.41 -0.63
C THR A 76 0.14 -0.64 0.81
N ASP A 77 0.42 0.44 1.52
CA ASP A 77 0.77 0.43 2.94
C ASP A 77 -0.44 0.19 3.86
N ARG A 78 -1.66 0.51 3.41
CA ARG A 78 -2.89 0.39 4.18
C ARG A 78 -3.12 -1.04 4.68
N MET A 79 -3.12 -2.00 3.76
CA MET A 79 -3.31 -3.42 4.09
C MET A 79 -2.11 -3.99 4.86
N ARG A 80 -0.89 -3.61 4.47
CA ARG A 80 0.32 -4.01 5.20
C ARG A 80 0.22 -3.64 6.68
N ASP A 81 -0.06 -2.37 6.97
CA ASP A 81 -0.08 -1.85 8.34
C ASP A 81 -1.29 -2.39 9.13
N ALA A 82 -2.44 -2.55 8.49
CA ALA A 82 -3.61 -3.16 9.12
C ALA A 82 -3.35 -4.62 9.56
N ILE A 83 -2.66 -5.40 8.75
CA ILE A 83 -2.38 -6.82 9.04
C ILE A 83 -1.17 -6.96 9.95
N ARG A 84 -0.06 -6.31 9.58
CA ARG A 84 1.21 -6.42 10.28
C ARG A 84 1.23 -5.63 11.59
N GLY A 85 0.49 -4.54 11.66
CA GLY A 85 0.51 -3.55 12.73
C GLY A 85 1.66 -2.56 12.60
N GLY A 86 1.53 -1.42 13.29
CA GLY A 86 2.45 -0.30 13.19
C GLY A 86 2.48 0.30 11.79
N ASN A 87 3.58 0.97 11.48
CA ASN A 87 3.87 1.52 10.16
C ASN A 87 5.39 1.46 9.91
N PHE A 88 5.87 2.02 8.81
CA PHE A 88 7.29 1.99 8.43
C PHE A 88 8.22 2.70 9.42
N MET A 89 7.70 3.62 10.26
CA MET A 89 8.45 4.34 11.28
C MET A 89 8.41 3.69 12.67
N THR A 90 7.61 2.62 12.82
CA THR A 90 7.45 1.97 14.13
C THR A 90 8.77 1.34 14.58
N GLY A 91 9.26 1.77 15.74
CA GLY A 91 10.50 1.30 16.36
C GLY A 91 10.39 1.20 17.89
N GLY A 92 11.44 0.69 18.54
CA GLY A 92 11.49 0.54 19.98
C GLY A 92 10.31 -0.27 20.54
N LEU A 93 9.66 0.21 21.61
CA LEU A 93 8.49 -0.44 22.21
C LEU A 93 7.30 -0.55 21.27
N GLY A 94 7.18 0.32 20.25
CA GLY A 94 6.13 0.25 19.26
C GLY A 94 6.16 -1.04 18.44
N LEU A 95 7.35 -1.61 18.21
CA LEU A 95 7.47 -2.92 17.53
C LEU A 95 6.68 -4.01 18.26
N ARG A 96 6.58 -3.95 19.59
CA ARG A 96 5.78 -4.86 20.40
C ARG A 96 4.35 -4.37 20.58
N ARG A 97 4.18 -3.08 20.90
CA ARG A 97 2.86 -2.52 21.23
C ARG A 97 1.89 -2.53 20.05
N ASP A 98 2.35 -2.10 18.86
CA ASP A 98 1.46 -1.75 17.76
C ASP A 98 1.02 -3.00 16.97
N GLN A 99 0.16 -3.83 17.57
CA GLN A 99 -0.41 -5.02 16.93
C GLN A 99 -1.31 -4.65 15.75
N GLY A 100 -1.34 -5.54 14.75
CA GLY A 100 -2.33 -5.55 13.67
C GLY A 100 -3.25 -6.76 13.78
N ILE A 101 -4.21 -6.89 12.87
CA ILE A 101 -5.16 -8.02 12.87
C ILE A 101 -4.47 -9.37 12.69
N GLY A 102 -3.31 -9.41 12.03
CA GLY A 102 -2.53 -10.63 11.81
C GLY A 102 -1.68 -11.06 13.00
N ASN A 103 -1.62 -10.27 14.07
CA ASN A 103 -0.87 -10.59 15.28
C ASN A 103 -1.54 -10.16 16.58
N GLY A 104 -2.86 -10.29 16.62
CA GLY A 104 -3.61 -10.31 17.87
C GLY A 104 -4.29 -9.01 18.28
N LEU A 105 -4.24 -7.94 17.47
CA LEU A 105 -4.97 -6.70 17.75
C LEU A 105 -6.39 -7.01 18.26
N TYR A 106 -6.76 -6.51 19.43
CA TYR A 106 -8.03 -6.69 20.14
C TYR A 106 -8.32 -8.12 20.61
N VAL A 107 -8.16 -9.15 19.75
CA VAL A 107 -8.56 -10.54 20.08
C VAL A 107 -7.55 -11.28 20.96
N LEU A 108 -6.29 -10.88 20.89
CA LEU A 108 -5.19 -11.39 21.72
C LEU A 108 -4.22 -10.22 22.02
N ALA A 109 -4.76 -9.22 22.69
CA ALA A 109 -4.00 -8.02 23.03
C ALA A 109 -2.83 -8.33 23.97
N ASN A 110 -1.65 -7.81 23.64
CA ASN A 110 -0.50 -7.93 24.54
C ASN A 110 -0.54 -6.87 25.66
N ASP A 111 0.34 -7.03 26.66
CA ASP A 111 0.40 -6.21 27.86
C ASP A 111 0.71 -4.71 27.65
N LEU A 112 1.10 -4.31 26.44
CA LEU A 112 1.38 -2.92 26.08
C LEU A 112 0.19 -2.23 25.39
N GLN A 113 -0.89 -2.93 25.11
CA GLN A 113 -2.07 -2.38 24.47
C GLN A 113 -2.95 -1.62 25.45
N PRO A 114 -3.45 -0.40 25.08
CA PRO A 114 -4.45 0.28 25.88
C PRO A 114 -5.79 -0.46 25.81
N GLU A 115 -6.46 -0.64 26.96
CA GLU A 115 -7.69 -1.44 27.08
C GLU A 115 -8.91 -0.81 26.37
N ASP A 116 -8.93 0.51 26.18
CA ASP A 116 -10.17 1.26 25.91
C ASP A 116 -10.44 1.66 24.44
N LYS A 117 -9.50 1.42 23.51
CA LYS A 117 -9.64 1.89 22.11
C LYS A 117 -9.35 0.84 21.03
N GLN A 118 -9.16 -0.39 21.42
CA GLN A 118 -8.73 -1.42 20.46
C GLN A 118 -9.83 -1.86 19.50
N PHE A 119 -11.09 -1.83 19.91
CA PHE A 119 -12.18 -2.29 19.05
C PHE A 119 -12.33 -1.42 17.80
N ASP A 120 -12.34 -0.11 17.94
CA ASP A 120 -12.44 0.80 16.79
C ASP A 120 -11.23 0.67 15.87
N HIS A 121 -10.04 0.55 16.45
CA HIS A 121 -8.82 0.29 15.68
C HIS A 121 -8.87 -1.06 14.94
N TYR A 122 -9.36 -2.09 15.62
CA TYR A 122 -9.56 -3.42 15.03
C TYR A 122 -10.54 -3.38 13.85
N VAL A 123 -11.70 -2.74 14.00
CA VAL A 123 -12.70 -2.65 12.94
C VAL A 123 -12.19 -1.82 11.77
N ASN A 124 -11.50 -0.70 12.03
CA ASN A 124 -10.87 0.08 10.96
C ASN A 124 -9.80 -0.74 10.23
N SER A 125 -8.98 -1.51 10.95
CA SER A 125 -7.96 -2.39 10.35
C SER A 125 -8.60 -3.50 9.50
N MET A 126 -9.73 -4.05 9.93
CA MET A 126 -10.52 -4.99 9.12
C MET A 126 -11.04 -4.35 7.84
N ASN A 127 -11.51 -3.11 7.91
CA ASN A 127 -11.98 -2.37 6.73
C ASN A 127 -10.83 -2.03 5.78
N LEU A 128 -9.67 -1.65 6.30
CA LEU A 128 -8.45 -1.45 5.51
C LEU A 128 -8.00 -2.74 4.80
N ALA A 129 -8.09 -3.88 5.48
CA ALA A 129 -7.76 -5.18 4.87
C ALA A 129 -8.77 -5.56 3.77
N ARG A 130 -10.08 -5.37 4.00
CA ARG A 130 -11.13 -5.61 2.98
C ARG A 130 -10.91 -4.72 1.76
N LEU A 131 -10.68 -3.44 1.99
CA LEU A 131 -10.42 -2.47 0.93
C LEU A 131 -9.16 -2.82 0.15
N GLY A 132 -8.09 -3.23 0.84
CA GLY A 132 -6.85 -3.71 0.21
C GLY A 132 -7.11 -4.91 -0.71
N LEU A 133 -7.81 -5.93 -0.21
CA LEU A 133 -8.19 -7.12 -1.01
C LEU A 133 -9.06 -6.77 -2.22
N ALA A 134 -9.81 -5.68 -2.17
CA ALA A 134 -10.58 -5.13 -3.29
C ALA A 134 -9.75 -4.18 -4.18
N GLY A 135 -8.41 -4.17 -4.09
CA GLY A 135 -7.54 -3.34 -4.90
C GLY A 135 -7.51 -1.86 -4.50
N ASN A 136 -7.81 -1.52 -3.26
CA ASN A 136 -7.91 -0.14 -2.73
C ASN A 136 -8.81 0.78 -3.58
N LEU A 137 -9.85 0.22 -4.19
CA LEU A 137 -10.76 0.97 -5.06
C LEU A 137 -11.52 2.05 -4.29
N LYS A 138 -11.54 3.26 -4.84
CA LYS A 138 -12.35 4.38 -4.32
C LYS A 138 -13.84 4.02 -4.23
N SER A 139 -14.33 3.28 -5.21
CA SER A 139 -15.74 2.90 -5.37
C SER A 139 -16.11 1.59 -4.67
N TYR A 140 -15.20 0.94 -3.96
CA TYR A 140 -15.53 -0.30 -3.25
C TYR A 140 -16.49 -0.01 -2.09
N GLU A 141 -17.68 -0.62 -2.13
CA GLU A 141 -18.71 -0.48 -1.10
C GLU A 141 -18.51 -1.50 0.02
N LEU A 142 -18.55 -1.03 1.27
CA LEU A 142 -18.48 -1.85 2.48
C LEU A 142 -19.34 -1.23 3.57
N GLN A 143 -19.46 -1.92 4.70
CA GLN A 143 -20.16 -1.40 5.87
C GLN A 143 -19.16 -0.88 6.91
N ASN A 144 -19.44 0.28 7.48
CA ASN A 144 -18.72 0.83 8.64
C ASN A 144 -19.09 0.09 9.93
N ASN A 145 -18.54 0.56 11.07
CA ASN A 145 -18.78 -0.02 12.39
C ASN A 145 -20.26 -0.01 12.82
N ASP A 146 -21.04 0.92 12.31
CA ASP A 146 -22.46 1.09 12.62
C ASP A 146 -23.37 0.36 11.61
N GLY A 147 -22.77 -0.43 10.69
CA GLY A 147 -23.51 -1.14 9.64
C GLY A 147 -24.01 -0.25 8.51
N GLN A 148 -23.53 1.00 8.44
CA GLN A 148 -23.91 1.91 7.34
C GLN A 148 -23.03 1.67 6.11
N PRO A 149 -23.61 1.73 4.90
CA PRO A 149 -22.81 1.60 3.69
C PRO A 149 -21.87 2.80 3.54
N ILE A 150 -20.62 2.53 3.25
CA ILE A 150 -19.57 3.51 2.94
C ILE A 150 -18.78 3.03 1.72
N ASP A 151 -18.09 3.93 1.06
CA ASP A 151 -17.14 3.58 0.00
C ASP A 151 -15.69 3.64 0.48
N GLY A 152 -14.77 3.22 -0.40
CA GLY A 152 -13.34 3.16 -0.09
C GLY A 152 -12.73 4.51 0.29
N THR A 153 -13.32 5.63 -0.15
CA THR A 153 -12.83 6.98 0.20
C THR A 153 -13.19 7.39 1.62
N GLN A 154 -14.18 6.74 2.22
CA GLN A 154 -14.65 6.99 3.58
C GLN A 154 -13.93 6.11 4.63
N VAL A 155 -13.24 5.08 4.20
CA VAL A 155 -12.29 4.35 5.07
C VAL A 155 -11.06 5.21 5.27
N LEU A 156 -10.65 5.42 6.53
CA LEU A 156 -9.54 6.32 6.84
C LEU A 156 -8.25 5.56 7.15
N TYR A 157 -7.15 6.06 6.58
CA TYR A 157 -5.79 5.65 6.90
C TYR A 157 -4.93 6.88 7.18
N GLY A 158 -4.40 6.99 8.39
CA GLY A 158 -3.66 8.18 8.82
C GLY A 158 -4.46 9.50 8.70
N GLY A 159 -5.78 9.44 8.83
CA GLY A 159 -6.68 10.59 8.71
C GLY A 159 -7.04 10.98 7.27
N ASN A 160 -6.55 10.24 6.27
CA ASN A 160 -6.85 10.47 4.84
C ASN A 160 -7.66 9.30 4.25
N PRO A 161 -8.37 9.50 3.13
CA PRO A 161 -9.01 8.42 2.39
C PRO A 161 -8.05 7.27 2.09
N ALA A 162 -8.44 6.04 2.45
CA ALA A 162 -7.64 4.85 2.19
C ALA A 162 -7.81 4.35 0.75
N GLY A 163 -9.02 4.42 0.20
CA GLY A 163 -9.28 4.11 -1.20
C GLY A 163 -8.69 5.18 -2.12
N TYR A 164 -7.76 4.77 -2.97
CA TYR A 164 -7.10 5.69 -3.90
C TYR A 164 -7.10 5.19 -5.35
N ALA A 165 -7.29 3.91 -5.58
CA ALA A 165 -7.22 3.30 -6.90
C ALA A 165 -8.51 3.52 -7.71
N GLY A 166 -8.34 3.63 -9.01
CA GLY A 166 -9.43 3.62 -9.98
C GLY A 166 -9.67 2.21 -10.56
N ASP A 167 -8.60 1.40 -10.60
CA ASP A 167 -8.60 0.03 -11.09
C ASP A 167 -7.76 -0.86 -10.16
N PRO A 168 -8.08 -2.16 -9.99
CA PRO A 168 -7.25 -3.08 -9.19
C PRO A 168 -5.80 -3.20 -9.67
N ALA A 169 -5.53 -2.96 -10.97
CA ALA A 169 -4.17 -2.95 -11.52
C ALA A 169 -3.32 -1.77 -11.02
N ASP A 170 -3.93 -0.74 -10.43
CA ASP A 170 -3.20 0.39 -9.82
C ASP A 170 -2.51 0.01 -8.50
N THR A 171 -2.74 -1.19 -7.94
CA THR A 171 -2.25 -1.55 -6.61
C THR A 171 -1.57 -2.91 -6.52
N ILE A 172 -0.56 -2.98 -5.67
CA ILE A 172 0.09 -4.23 -5.25
C ILE A 172 -0.17 -4.42 -3.75
N ASN A 173 -0.94 -5.45 -3.42
CA ASN A 173 -1.16 -5.88 -2.05
C ASN A 173 0.03 -6.69 -1.55
N TYR A 174 0.44 -6.43 -0.32
CA TYR A 174 1.52 -7.17 0.33
C TYR A 174 1.44 -7.03 1.85
N VAL A 175 2.13 -7.90 2.56
CA VAL A 175 2.32 -7.83 4.01
C VAL A 175 3.81 -7.76 4.37
N SER A 176 4.64 -8.42 3.57
CA SER A 176 6.10 -8.46 3.74
C SER A 176 6.79 -8.26 2.38
N LYS A 177 7.88 -7.52 2.38
CA LYS A 177 8.76 -7.34 1.22
C LYS A 177 10.20 -7.14 1.70
N HIS A 178 11.10 -6.65 0.86
CA HIS A 178 12.52 -6.46 1.16
C HIS A 178 12.79 -5.40 2.25
N ASP A 179 11.82 -4.57 2.58
CA ASP A 179 11.97 -3.41 3.46
C ASP A 179 11.15 -3.58 4.75
N ASN A 180 11.71 -3.16 5.90
CA ASN A 180 11.20 -3.35 7.25
C ASN A 180 11.10 -4.84 7.68
N GLN A 181 10.53 -5.10 8.86
CA GLN A 181 10.30 -6.44 9.39
C GLN A 181 9.21 -7.16 8.59
N THR A 182 9.40 -8.46 8.37
CA THR A 182 8.35 -9.30 7.82
C THR A 182 7.20 -9.50 8.82
N LEU A 183 6.07 -10.04 8.37
CA LEU A 183 5.00 -10.42 9.30
C LEU A 183 5.49 -11.44 10.33
N TRP A 184 6.34 -12.38 9.91
CA TRP A 184 6.96 -13.36 10.82
C TRP A 184 7.76 -12.67 11.92
N ASP A 185 8.65 -11.74 11.57
CA ASP A 185 9.47 -11.02 12.54
C ASP A 185 8.60 -10.22 13.53
N ASN A 186 7.58 -9.51 12.99
CA ASN A 186 6.65 -8.78 13.84
C ASN A 186 5.89 -9.68 14.82
N ASN A 187 5.48 -10.87 14.39
CA ASN A 187 4.79 -11.82 15.24
C ASN A 187 5.67 -12.29 16.42
N GLN A 188 6.99 -12.37 16.24
CA GLN A 188 7.91 -12.71 17.33
C GLN A 188 7.97 -11.64 18.44
N TYR A 189 7.61 -10.40 18.13
CA TYR A 189 7.58 -9.30 19.10
C TYR A 189 6.18 -9.07 19.69
N ARG A 190 5.13 -9.36 18.95
CA ARG A 190 3.75 -8.94 19.25
C ARG A 190 2.88 -10.03 19.86
N LEU A 191 3.23 -11.28 19.65
CA LEU A 191 2.63 -12.49 20.24
C LEU A 191 3.56 -13.11 21.29
#